data_53387b6be00e23172e735f698151b3c0
#
_entry.id   53387b6be00e23172e735f698151b3c0
#
_cell.length_a   1.000
_cell.length_b   1.000
_cell.length_c   1.000
_cell.angle_alpha   90.00
_cell.angle_beta   90.00
_cell.angle_gamma   90.00
#
_symmetry.space_group_name_H-M   'P 1'
#
loop_
_entity.id
_entity.type
_entity.pdbx_description
1 polymer ?
#
loop_
_entity_poly.entity_id
_entity_poly.type
_entity_poly.pdbx_seq_one_letter_code
_entity_poly.pdbx_strand_id
1 'polypeptide(L)' 'MARDINNPILHAQAVENFNDFILPIVKQGMEQDGEPDYIARSEAWNNWTDSLCKDGQISDWQYENWSHPDSCGD' A
#
# COMPACT_ATOMS: atom_id res chain seq x y z
N MET A 1 8.16 -7.13 16.60
CA MET A 1 7.44 -6.96 17.85
C MET A 1 6.16 -6.18 17.64
N ALA A 2 5.07 -6.70 18.16
CA ALA A 2 3.80 -6.02 18.03
C ALA A 2 3.79 -4.76 18.89
N ARG A 3 3.29 -3.67 18.35
CA ARG A 3 3.06 -2.45 19.11
C ARG A 3 1.61 -2.33 19.49
N ASP A 4 1.36 -1.66 20.60
CA ASP A 4 0.02 -1.23 20.92
C ASP A 4 -0.34 -0.08 19.99
N ILE A 5 -1.20 -0.37 19.06
CA ILE A 5 -1.64 0.62 18.09
C ILE A 5 -3.04 1.05 18.48
N ASN A 6 -3.13 2.26 18.98
CA ASN A 6 -4.43 2.89 19.26
C ASN A 6 -4.95 3.42 17.95
N ASN A 7 -5.98 3.22 17.41
CA ASN A 7 -6.49 3.72 16.12
C ASN A 7 -5.68 3.21 14.93
N PRO A 8 -5.57 1.89 14.75
CA PRO A 8 -4.87 1.37 13.57
C PRO A 8 -5.61 1.77 12.30
N ILE A 9 -4.84 1.95 11.23
CA ILE A 9 -5.42 2.21 9.92
C ILE A 9 -6.16 0.96 9.46
N LEU A 10 -7.40 1.11 9.03
CA LEU A 10 -8.16 0.00 8.47
C LEU A 10 -7.70 -0.30 7.06
N HIS A 11 -7.85 -1.57 6.64
CA HIS A 11 -7.46 -1.97 5.28
C HIS A 11 -8.12 -1.11 4.20
N ALA A 12 -9.41 -0.83 4.34
CA ALA A 12 -10.12 0.02 3.39
C ALA A 12 -9.53 1.43 3.32
N GLN A 13 -9.14 1.99 4.46
CA GLN A 13 -8.50 3.30 4.50
C GLN A 13 -7.12 3.27 3.86
N ALA A 14 -6.37 2.20 4.08
CA ALA A 14 -5.05 2.04 3.47
C ALA A 14 -5.17 1.93 1.95
N VAL A 15 -6.13 1.17 1.45
CA VAL A 15 -6.38 1.05 0.01
C VAL A 15 -6.73 2.42 -0.59
N GLU A 16 -7.62 3.16 0.07
CA GLU A 16 -8.03 4.48 -0.39
C GLU A 16 -6.85 5.44 -0.42
N ASN A 17 -6.05 5.48 0.65
CA ASN A 17 -4.88 6.34 0.72
C ASN A 17 -3.84 5.97 -0.33
N PHE A 18 -3.62 4.69 -0.54
CA PHE A 18 -2.71 4.23 -1.57
C PHE A 18 -3.17 4.71 -2.96
N ASN A 19 -4.44 4.51 -3.28
CA ASN A 19 -4.98 4.91 -4.57
C ASN A 19 -4.92 6.43 -4.78
N ASP A 20 -5.09 7.20 -3.71
CA ASP A 20 -5.13 8.66 -3.79
C ASP A 20 -3.73 9.29 -3.82
N PHE A 21 -2.77 8.72 -3.10
CA PHE A 21 -1.46 9.36 -2.89
C PHE A 21 -0.28 8.61 -3.48
N ILE A 22 -0.30 7.30 -3.45
CA ILE A 22 0.84 6.50 -3.91
C ILE A 22 0.70 6.09 -5.37
N LEU A 23 -0.48 5.64 -5.76
CA LEU A 23 -0.74 5.20 -7.13
C LEU A 23 -0.44 6.28 -8.18
N PRO A 24 -0.82 7.55 -7.98
CA PRO A 24 -0.47 8.60 -8.95
C PRO A 24 1.04 8.74 -9.16
N ILE A 25 1.84 8.53 -8.11
CA ILE A 25 3.30 8.57 -8.20
C ILE A 25 3.81 7.42 -9.06
N VAL A 26 3.27 6.21 -8.85
CA VAL A 26 3.62 5.05 -9.66
C VAL A 26 3.28 5.28 -11.12
N LYS A 27 2.08 5.80 -11.38
CA LYS A 27 1.64 6.08 -12.75
C LYS A 27 2.57 7.08 -13.44
N GLN A 28 2.95 8.13 -12.74
CA GLN A 28 3.83 9.15 -13.28
C GLN A 28 5.21 8.62 -13.60
N GLY A 29 5.75 7.73 -12.75
CA GLY A 29 7.08 7.19 -12.93
C GLY A 29 7.17 5.97 -13.81
N MET A 30 6.17 5.08 -13.77
CA MET A 30 6.25 3.74 -14.37
C MET A 30 5.23 3.48 -15.47
N GLU A 31 4.26 4.36 -15.65
CA GLU A 31 3.19 4.17 -16.63
C GLU A 31 3.10 5.32 -17.61
N GLN A 32 4.25 5.85 -18.01
CA GLN A 32 4.32 6.99 -18.94
C GLN A 32 3.81 6.64 -20.33
N ASP A 33 3.82 5.37 -20.69
CA ASP A 33 3.30 4.87 -21.97
C ASP A 33 1.77 4.69 -21.93
N GLY A 34 1.14 4.92 -20.80
CA GLY A 34 -0.29 4.78 -20.64
C GLY A 34 -0.76 3.37 -20.31
N GLU A 35 0.14 2.43 -20.15
CA GLU A 35 -0.22 1.06 -19.78
C GLU A 35 0.04 0.79 -18.30
N PRO A 36 -0.89 0.13 -17.61
CA PRO A 36 -0.71 -0.18 -16.19
C PRO A 36 0.49 -1.11 -15.96
N ASP A 37 1.29 -0.76 -14.97
CA ASP A 37 2.39 -1.60 -14.51
C ASP A 37 2.01 -2.21 -13.16
N TYR A 38 1.34 -3.35 -13.22
CA TYR A 38 0.83 -3.99 -12.00
C TYR A 38 1.94 -4.48 -11.08
N ILE A 39 3.09 -4.84 -11.63
CA ILE A 39 4.25 -5.25 -10.83
C ILE A 39 4.75 -4.06 -10.02
N ALA A 40 4.91 -2.91 -10.66
CA ALA A 40 5.33 -1.69 -9.98
C ALA A 40 4.31 -1.25 -8.93
N ARG A 41 3.02 -1.37 -9.24
CA ARG A 41 1.94 -1.04 -8.29
C ARG A 41 1.99 -1.94 -7.07
N SER A 42 2.19 -3.24 -7.26
CA SER A 42 2.27 -4.21 -6.15
C SER A 42 3.51 -3.95 -5.30
N GLU A 43 4.64 -3.67 -5.91
CA GLU A 43 5.86 -3.33 -5.17
C GLU A 43 5.68 -2.04 -4.37
N ALA A 44 5.03 -1.04 -4.95
CA ALA A 44 4.76 0.22 -4.25
C ALA A 44 3.86 -0.02 -3.04
N TRP A 45 2.84 -0.85 -3.16
CA TRP A 45 1.98 -1.23 -2.05
C TRP A 45 2.78 -1.91 -0.94
N ASN A 46 3.62 -2.89 -1.31
CA ASN A 46 4.45 -3.60 -0.34
C ASN A 46 5.41 -2.66 0.39
N ASN A 47 6.07 -1.78 -0.34
CA ASN A 47 7.02 -0.84 0.24
C ASN A 47 6.33 0.18 1.14
N TRP A 48 5.17 0.67 0.72
CA TRP A 48 4.42 1.64 1.50
C TRP A 48 3.89 1.03 2.80
N THR A 49 3.29 -0.17 2.72
CA THR A 49 2.79 -0.86 3.92
C THR A 49 3.92 -1.28 4.85
N ASP A 50 5.08 -1.65 4.31
CA ASP A 50 6.26 -1.92 5.11
C ASP A 50 6.67 -0.67 5.90
N SER A 51 6.66 0.49 5.26
CA SER A 51 6.92 1.75 5.94
C SER A 51 5.93 2.05 7.05
N LEU A 52 4.64 1.80 6.79
CA LEU A 52 3.60 1.98 7.81
C LEU A 52 3.82 1.05 9.00
N CYS A 53 4.22 -0.18 8.74
CA CYS A 53 4.50 -1.15 9.79
C CYS A 53 5.71 -0.72 10.62
N LYS A 54 6.79 -0.32 9.97
CA LYS A 54 8.00 0.14 10.66
C LYS A 54 7.76 1.40 11.48
N ASP A 55 6.88 2.27 10.98
CA ASP A 55 6.51 3.50 11.66
C ASP A 55 5.49 3.28 12.78
N GLY A 56 4.96 2.08 12.91
CA GLY A 56 4.00 1.72 13.95
C GLY A 56 2.58 2.15 13.66
N GLN A 57 2.24 2.50 12.43
CA GLN A 57 0.89 2.88 12.04
C GLN A 57 0.00 1.68 11.77
N ILE A 58 0.59 0.56 11.40
CA ILE A 58 -0.11 -0.71 11.26
C ILE A 58 0.67 -1.80 12.00
N SER A 59 -0.04 -2.88 12.33
CA SER A 59 0.57 -4.01 13.02
C SER A 59 1.26 -4.96 12.05
N ASP A 60 2.12 -5.84 12.57
CA ASP A 60 2.74 -6.89 11.78
C ASP A 60 1.68 -7.79 11.14
N TRP A 61 0.61 -8.09 11.88
CA TRP A 61 -0.48 -8.91 11.37
C TRP A 61 -1.15 -8.24 10.16
N GLN A 62 -1.40 -6.93 10.25
CA GLN A 62 -2.00 -6.18 9.14
C GLN A 62 -1.10 -6.20 7.90
N TYR A 63 0.20 -5.97 8.10
CA TYR A 63 1.16 -5.99 7.00
C TYR A 63 1.19 -7.36 6.31
N GLU A 64 1.17 -8.44 7.07
CA GLU A 64 1.28 -9.81 6.53
C GLU A 64 -0.02 -10.31 5.92
N ASN A 65 -1.16 -9.81 6.35
CA ASN A 65 -2.47 -10.39 5.99
C ASN A 65 -3.32 -9.52 5.06
N TRP A 66 -3.00 -8.26 4.89
CA TRP A 66 -3.75 -7.41 3.97
C TRP A 66 -3.52 -7.81 2.53
N SER A 67 -4.61 -7.93 1.78
CA SER A 67 -4.54 -8.15 0.34
C SER A 67 -4.15 -6.86 -0.38
N HIS A 68 -3.54 -7.00 -1.55
CA HIS A 68 -3.26 -5.86 -2.41
C HIS A 68 -4.56 -5.22 -2.89
N PRO A 69 -4.57 -3.90 -3.14
CA PRO A 69 -5.73 -3.25 -3.76
C PRO A 69 -6.00 -3.82 -5.15
N ASP A 70 -7.26 -3.74 -5.58
CA ASP A 70 -7.64 -4.15 -6.94
C ASP A 70 -6.84 -3.40 -8.01
N SER A 71 -6.45 -2.16 -7.72
CA SER A 71 -5.61 -1.36 -8.62
C SER A 71 -4.24 -1.98 -8.87
N CYS A 72 -3.81 -2.94 -8.06
CA CYS A 72 -2.56 -3.67 -8.26
C CYS A 72 -2.72 -4.90 -9.15
N GLY A 73 -3.87 -5.10 -9.74
CA GLY A 73 -4.04 -6.11 -10.78
C GLY A 73 -4.69 -7.42 -10.39
N ASP A 74 -5.36 -7.44 -9.27
CA ASP A 74 -6.11 -8.62 -8.87
C ASP A 74 -7.54 -8.55 -9.30
#